data_07c919d18442f828b878b724e7635744
#
_entry.id   07c919d18442f828b878b724e7635744
#
_cell.length_a   1.000
_cell.length_b   1.000
_cell.length_c   1.000
_cell.angle_alpha   90.00
_cell.angle_beta   90.00
_cell.angle_gamma   90.00
#
_symmetry.space_group_name_H-M   'P 1'
#
loop_
_entity.id
_entity.type
_entity.pdbx_description
1 polymer ?
#
loop_
_entity_poly.entity_id
_entity_poly.type
_entity_poly.pdbx_seq_one_letter_code
_entity_poly.pdbx_strand_id
1 'polypeptide(L)'
;MGIVSPVILTGKQILQDLCRQKVDWDDLLPDEIVTRRERWRTELLLLEKVKLNRCVKLPGFGSPVQAEVHSFLDASKSGIGQVSYLRTVNSKGEVHVSFLIAKSRVAPIKPISIPCMELTVAVVSVNVMKVLQSELDYENLQSVYYTDSEVVIGYTSNEARRFHVYVGNRVQHIRDRSNPQQWHHVPGKDNPADEASCSLTASPLLNDKRWLSGPDFLWENDVPPLSKKNTSLLMMLK
;
A
#
# COMPACT_ATOMS: atom_id res chain seq x y z
N MET A 1 6.22 -8.55 -6.23
CA MET A 1 7.26 -7.65 -6.77
C MET A 1 7.03 -6.25 -6.25
N GLY A 2 8.03 -5.36 -6.28
CA GLY A 2 7.90 -4.01 -5.69
C GLY A 2 8.31 -3.92 -4.22
N ILE A 3 8.97 -4.93 -3.67
CA ILE A 3 9.44 -4.95 -2.29
C ILE A 3 10.36 -3.77 -1.95
N VAL A 4 11.12 -3.30 -2.92
CA VAL A 4 12.00 -2.13 -2.79
C VAL A 4 11.29 -0.81 -3.14
N SER A 5 9.96 -0.83 -3.30
CA SER A 5 9.16 0.37 -3.64
C SER A 5 9.43 1.57 -2.72
N PRO A 6 9.58 1.42 -1.38
CA PRO A 6 9.90 2.53 -0.51
C PRO A 6 11.22 3.23 -0.85
N VAL A 7 12.25 2.44 -1.18
CA VAL A 7 13.59 2.97 -1.54
C VAL A 7 13.56 3.63 -2.92
N ILE A 8 12.86 3.02 -3.87
CA ILE A 8 12.69 3.57 -5.23
C ILE A 8 11.89 4.87 -5.23
N LEU A 9 10.99 5.06 -4.26
CA LEU A 9 10.24 6.31 -4.13
C LEU A 9 11.18 7.52 -3.95
N THR A 10 12.27 7.39 -3.18
CA THR A 10 13.30 8.43 -3.03
C THR A 10 13.91 8.83 -4.38
N GLY A 11 14.27 7.86 -5.24
CA GLY A 11 14.79 8.16 -6.57
C GLY A 11 13.75 8.90 -7.45
N LYS A 12 12.48 8.51 -7.37
CA LYS A 12 11.39 9.21 -8.07
C LYS A 12 11.17 10.62 -7.55
N GLN A 13 11.34 10.87 -6.24
CA GLN A 13 11.26 12.21 -5.64
C GLN A 13 12.40 13.10 -6.14
N ILE A 14 13.62 12.59 -6.20
CA ILE A 14 14.78 13.32 -6.76
C ILE A 14 14.48 13.73 -8.21
N LEU A 15 14.00 12.81 -9.05
CA LEU A 15 13.62 13.12 -10.42
C LEU A 15 12.49 14.16 -10.49
N GLN A 16 11.49 14.06 -9.62
CA GLN A 16 10.40 15.02 -9.57
C GLN A 16 10.88 16.42 -9.16
N ASP A 17 11.84 16.52 -8.24
CA ASP A 17 12.41 17.80 -7.81
C ASP A 17 13.19 18.47 -8.97
N LEU A 18 13.92 17.70 -9.78
CA LEU A 18 14.55 18.19 -11.02
C LEU A 18 13.50 18.73 -12.02
N CYS A 19 12.41 17.98 -12.21
CA CYS A 19 11.30 18.42 -13.06
C CYS A 19 10.64 19.72 -12.55
N ARG A 20 10.52 19.89 -11.22
CA ARG A 20 10.00 21.13 -10.61
C ARG A 20 10.93 22.32 -10.84
N GLN A 21 12.23 22.08 -10.78
CA GLN A 21 13.27 23.09 -11.01
C GLN A 21 13.50 23.37 -12.50
N LYS A 22 12.86 22.58 -13.40
CA LYS A 22 13.01 22.65 -14.85
C LYS A 22 14.47 22.48 -15.32
N VAL A 23 15.22 21.65 -14.62
CA VAL A 23 16.59 21.25 -14.99
C VAL A 23 16.50 20.38 -16.24
N ASP A 24 17.25 20.74 -17.30
CA ASP A 24 17.30 19.96 -18.53
C ASP A 24 18.30 18.79 -18.40
N TRP A 25 18.26 17.87 -19.37
CA TRP A 25 19.07 16.63 -19.33
C TRP A 25 20.58 16.87 -19.35
N ASP A 26 21.00 17.96 -20.00
CA ASP A 26 22.42 18.33 -20.15
C ASP A 26 22.87 19.39 -19.15
N ASP A 27 21.99 19.85 -18.25
CA ASP A 27 22.30 20.84 -17.24
C ASP A 27 23.11 20.24 -16.09
N LEU A 28 23.94 21.08 -15.48
CA LEU A 28 24.60 20.73 -14.22
C LEU A 28 23.58 20.57 -13.09
N LEU A 29 23.65 19.43 -12.40
CA LEU A 29 22.76 19.17 -11.27
C LEU A 29 23.09 20.08 -10.10
N PRO A 30 22.08 20.62 -9.38
CA PRO A 30 22.30 21.33 -8.12
C PRO A 30 22.99 20.44 -7.09
N ASP A 31 23.94 20.99 -6.32
CA ASP A 31 24.77 20.23 -5.35
C ASP A 31 23.94 19.45 -4.33
N GLU A 32 22.82 20.01 -3.88
CA GLU A 32 21.90 19.33 -2.97
C GLU A 32 21.30 18.05 -3.61
N ILE A 33 20.94 18.12 -4.87
CA ILE A 33 20.39 16.98 -5.63
C ILE A 33 21.49 15.94 -5.87
N VAL A 34 22.70 16.37 -6.20
CA VAL A 34 23.86 15.47 -6.33
C VAL A 34 24.10 14.70 -5.04
N THR A 35 24.13 15.39 -3.90
CA THR A 35 24.36 14.78 -2.59
C THR A 35 23.27 13.75 -2.25
N ARG A 36 21.99 14.09 -2.44
CA ARG A 36 20.86 13.18 -2.21
C ARG A 36 20.91 11.96 -3.13
N ARG A 37 21.24 12.17 -4.41
CA ARG A 37 21.35 11.11 -5.40
C ARG A 37 22.47 10.12 -5.09
N GLU A 38 23.66 10.63 -4.74
CA GLU A 38 24.80 9.76 -4.41
C GLU A 38 24.55 8.97 -3.13
N ARG A 39 23.96 9.57 -2.11
CA ARG A 39 23.52 8.86 -0.89
C ARG A 39 22.54 7.75 -1.23
N TRP A 40 21.48 8.05 -1.98
CA TRP A 40 20.49 7.05 -2.41
C TRP A 40 21.13 5.94 -3.24
N ARG A 41 21.99 6.29 -4.19
CA ARG A 41 22.71 5.33 -5.04
C ARG A 41 23.61 4.38 -4.25
N THR A 42 24.33 4.89 -3.26
CA THR A 42 25.17 4.08 -2.37
C THR A 42 24.34 3.09 -1.57
N GLU A 43 23.16 3.50 -1.09
CA GLU A 43 22.25 2.64 -0.35
C GLU A 43 21.63 1.54 -1.20
N LEU A 44 21.47 1.73 -2.52
CA LEU A 44 20.93 0.68 -3.41
C LEU A 44 21.74 -0.62 -3.36
N LEU A 45 23.05 -0.55 -3.13
CA LEU A 45 23.91 -1.74 -3.01
C LEU A 45 23.52 -2.64 -1.83
N LEU A 46 22.92 -2.05 -0.78
CA LEU A 46 22.44 -2.82 0.36
C LEU A 46 21.24 -3.72 0.01
N LEU A 47 20.50 -3.38 -1.05
CA LEU A 47 19.32 -4.14 -1.49
C LEU A 47 19.68 -5.55 -2.00
N GLU A 48 20.91 -5.84 -2.34
CA GLU A 48 21.39 -7.19 -2.66
C GLU A 48 21.20 -8.17 -1.48
N LYS A 49 21.11 -7.64 -0.26
CA LYS A 49 20.89 -8.43 0.96
C LYS A 49 19.41 -8.79 1.18
N VAL A 50 18.48 -8.20 0.43
CA VAL A 50 17.04 -8.50 0.54
C VAL A 50 16.80 -9.91 0.04
N LYS A 51 16.38 -10.79 0.94
CA LYS A 51 16.02 -12.16 0.61
C LYS A 51 14.53 -12.37 0.89
N LEU A 52 13.82 -12.82 -0.12
CA LEU A 52 12.43 -13.26 -0.01
C LEU A 52 12.25 -14.62 -0.63
N ASN A 53 11.37 -15.39 -0.03
CA ASN A 53 10.92 -16.63 -0.65
C ASN A 53 10.16 -16.28 -1.94
N ARG A 54 10.63 -16.76 -3.07
CA ARG A 54 9.98 -16.55 -4.36
C ARG A 54 8.64 -17.30 -4.43
N CYS A 55 8.58 -18.46 -3.80
CA CYS A 55 7.39 -19.27 -3.77
C CYS A 55 6.45 -18.79 -2.66
N VAL A 56 5.25 -18.40 -3.05
CA VAL A 56 4.18 -17.96 -2.15
C VAL A 56 3.58 -19.15 -1.40
N LYS A 57 3.60 -20.35 -2.04
CA LYS A 57 3.18 -21.63 -1.43
C LYS A 57 4.38 -22.20 -0.67
N LEU A 58 4.27 -22.26 0.66
CA LEU A 58 5.33 -22.79 1.51
C LEU A 58 5.47 -24.31 1.30
N PRO A 59 6.69 -24.84 1.03
CA PRO A 59 6.90 -26.28 0.93
C PRO A 59 6.47 -27.00 2.23
N GLY A 60 5.66 -28.05 2.09
CA GLY A 60 5.20 -28.82 3.26
C GLY A 60 4.01 -28.24 4.02
N PHE A 61 3.51 -27.06 3.65
CA PHE A 61 2.36 -26.41 4.31
C PHE A 61 1.02 -27.14 4.04
N GLY A 62 0.95 -27.91 2.95
CA GLY A 62 -0.28 -28.58 2.52
C GLY A 62 -1.21 -27.66 1.73
N SER A 63 -2.40 -28.15 1.43
CA SER A 63 -3.43 -27.36 0.74
C SER A 63 -4.06 -26.38 1.72
N PRO A 64 -4.13 -25.08 1.41
CA PRO A 64 -4.80 -24.13 2.27
C PRO A 64 -6.32 -24.34 2.23
N VAL A 65 -6.95 -24.25 3.39
CA VAL A 65 -8.42 -24.25 3.54
C VAL A 65 -9.00 -22.83 3.49
N GLN A 66 -8.14 -21.83 3.72
CA GLN A 66 -8.49 -20.41 3.63
C GLN A 66 -7.36 -19.65 2.96
N ALA A 67 -7.71 -18.76 2.03
CA ALA A 67 -6.78 -17.86 1.36
C ALA A 67 -7.36 -16.46 1.27
N GLU A 68 -6.59 -15.46 1.71
CA GLU A 68 -7.00 -14.06 1.79
C GLU A 68 -5.89 -13.16 1.27
N VAL A 69 -6.23 -12.16 0.47
CA VAL A 69 -5.31 -11.08 0.13
C VAL A 69 -5.63 -9.86 0.98
N HIS A 70 -4.66 -9.47 1.80
CA HIS A 70 -4.72 -8.29 2.65
C HIS A 70 -3.94 -7.15 1.99
N SER A 71 -4.65 -6.09 1.59
CA SER A 71 -4.09 -4.94 0.89
C SER A 71 -4.11 -3.71 1.79
N PHE A 72 -2.93 -3.15 2.05
CA PHE A 72 -2.72 -1.95 2.85
C PHE A 72 -2.46 -0.77 1.93
N LEU A 73 -2.99 0.39 2.30
CA LEU A 73 -2.86 1.61 1.52
C LEU A 73 -2.69 2.83 2.41
N ASP A 74 -1.86 3.75 1.94
CA ASP A 74 -1.55 5.00 2.62
C ASP A 74 -1.23 6.12 1.63
N ALA A 75 -1.45 7.37 2.04
CA ALA A 75 -1.09 8.56 1.29
C ALA A 75 -0.47 9.63 2.19
N SER A 76 0.71 10.09 1.81
CA SER A 76 1.44 11.16 2.46
C SER A 76 1.61 12.37 1.52
N LYS A 77 2.21 13.46 2.03
CA LYS A 77 2.62 14.59 1.18
C LYS A 77 3.66 14.20 0.13
N SER A 78 4.42 13.14 0.37
CA SER A 78 5.51 12.65 -0.47
C SER A 78 5.04 11.74 -1.59
N GLY A 79 3.98 10.98 -1.35
CA GLY A 79 3.50 10.00 -2.29
C GLY A 79 2.33 9.16 -1.82
N ILE A 80 1.99 8.16 -2.60
CA ILE A 80 1.02 7.14 -2.26
C ILE A 80 1.69 5.78 -2.26
N GLY A 81 1.33 4.94 -1.29
CA GLY A 81 1.85 3.60 -1.07
C GLY A 81 0.75 2.55 -1.00
N GLN A 82 1.00 1.40 -1.59
CA GLN A 82 0.14 0.22 -1.51
C GLN A 82 1.01 -1.01 -1.38
N VAL A 83 0.64 -1.95 -0.49
CA VAL A 83 1.27 -3.25 -0.34
C VAL A 83 0.22 -4.32 -0.09
N SER A 84 0.41 -5.50 -0.67
CA SER A 84 -0.50 -6.64 -0.50
C SER A 84 0.25 -7.88 -0.05
N TYR A 85 -0.37 -8.62 0.88
CA TYR A 85 0.11 -9.88 1.42
C TYR A 85 -0.94 -10.97 1.17
N LEU A 86 -0.48 -12.19 0.90
CA LEU A 86 -1.32 -13.37 0.91
C LEU A 86 -1.22 -14.03 2.30
N ARG A 87 -2.36 -14.19 2.94
CA ARG A 87 -2.53 -14.98 4.16
C ARG A 87 -3.20 -16.30 3.79
N THR A 88 -2.61 -17.39 4.19
CA THR A 88 -3.16 -18.74 4.00
C THR A 88 -3.23 -19.48 5.33
N VAL A 89 -4.28 -20.28 5.51
CA VAL A 89 -4.44 -21.16 6.67
C VAL A 89 -4.62 -22.59 6.15
N ASN A 90 -3.89 -23.55 6.70
CA ASN A 90 -4.00 -24.94 6.33
C ASN A 90 -5.01 -25.69 7.21
N SER A 91 -5.24 -26.98 6.92
CA SER A 91 -6.16 -27.83 7.66
C SER A 91 -5.75 -28.11 9.13
N LYS A 92 -4.52 -27.77 9.52
CA LYS A 92 -4.02 -27.88 10.89
C LYS A 92 -4.17 -26.57 11.66
N GLY A 93 -4.68 -25.50 11.04
CA GLY A 93 -4.76 -24.17 11.62
C GLY A 93 -3.43 -23.39 11.59
N GLU A 94 -2.41 -23.87 10.87
CA GLU A 94 -1.16 -23.13 10.72
C GLU A 94 -1.37 -21.97 9.74
N VAL A 95 -0.89 -20.78 10.13
CA VAL A 95 -0.99 -19.53 9.34
C VAL A 95 0.34 -19.27 8.63
N HIS A 96 0.26 -18.86 7.38
CA HIS A 96 1.40 -18.36 6.61
C HIS A 96 1.06 -17.08 5.89
N VAL A 97 1.95 -16.08 5.98
CA VAL A 97 1.80 -14.78 5.32
C VAL A 97 2.96 -14.56 4.36
N SER A 98 2.64 -14.23 3.12
CA SER A 98 3.63 -13.96 2.07
C SER A 98 3.43 -12.59 1.46
N PHE A 99 4.52 -11.86 1.25
CA PHE A 99 4.52 -10.62 0.46
C PHE A 99 4.18 -10.93 -1.01
N LEU A 100 3.21 -10.22 -1.57
CA LEU A 100 2.83 -10.37 -2.98
C LEU A 100 3.37 -9.25 -3.85
N ILE A 101 2.92 -8.03 -3.60
CA ILE A 101 3.22 -6.88 -4.45
C ILE A 101 3.13 -5.60 -3.63
N ALA A 102 3.98 -4.63 -3.98
CA ALA A 102 3.82 -3.25 -3.53
C ALA A 102 4.00 -2.25 -4.67
N LYS A 103 3.41 -1.09 -4.52
CA LYS A 103 3.52 0.04 -5.44
C LYS A 103 3.69 1.34 -4.67
N SER A 104 4.64 2.18 -5.13
CA SER A 104 4.82 3.55 -4.68
C SER A 104 4.77 4.51 -5.85
N ARG A 105 4.11 5.63 -5.67
CA ARG A 105 4.09 6.75 -6.63
C ARG A 105 4.32 8.05 -5.90
N VAL A 106 5.11 8.94 -6.47
CA VAL A 106 5.27 10.30 -5.96
C VAL A 106 3.95 11.08 -6.00
N ALA A 107 3.76 11.98 -5.06
CA ALA A 107 2.65 12.91 -5.08
C ALA A 107 2.69 13.78 -6.36
N PRO A 108 1.56 14.20 -6.93
CA PRO A 108 1.55 15.05 -8.11
C PRO A 108 2.30 16.36 -7.89
N ILE A 109 2.95 16.88 -8.95
CA ILE A 109 3.61 18.20 -8.91
C ILE A 109 2.62 19.30 -8.56
N LYS A 110 1.41 19.25 -9.17
CA LYS A 110 0.30 20.11 -8.78
C LYS A 110 -0.32 19.54 -7.50
N PRO A 111 -0.24 20.27 -6.37
CA PRO A 111 -0.74 19.75 -5.11
C PRO A 111 -2.22 19.39 -5.16
N ILE A 112 -2.54 18.25 -4.62
CA ILE A 112 -3.91 17.79 -4.35
C ILE A 112 -4.04 17.49 -2.85
N SER A 113 -5.26 17.52 -2.33
CA SER A 113 -5.49 17.25 -0.90
C SER A 113 -5.19 15.81 -0.54
N ILE A 114 -4.77 15.57 0.70
CA ILE A 114 -4.49 14.20 1.21
C ILE A 114 -5.69 13.27 1.00
N PRO A 115 -6.95 13.64 1.33
CA PRO A 115 -8.11 12.79 1.04
C PRO A 115 -8.27 12.40 -0.43
N CYS A 116 -7.89 13.27 -1.36
CA CYS A 116 -7.89 12.93 -2.79
C CYS A 116 -6.77 11.95 -3.16
N MET A 117 -5.61 12.03 -2.49
CA MET A 117 -4.54 11.04 -2.67
C MET A 117 -4.90 9.68 -2.06
N GLU A 118 -5.52 9.67 -0.89
CA GLU A 118 -6.04 8.46 -0.24
C GLU A 118 -7.07 7.74 -1.13
N LEU A 119 -8.01 8.47 -1.74
CA LEU A 119 -8.92 7.90 -2.74
C LEU A 119 -8.18 7.38 -3.98
N THR A 120 -7.09 8.04 -4.37
CA THR A 120 -6.29 7.61 -5.53
C THR A 120 -5.58 6.30 -5.24
N VAL A 121 -4.99 6.14 -4.05
CA VAL A 121 -4.36 4.86 -3.68
C VAL A 121 -5.39 3.77 -3.45
N ALA A 122 -6.60 4.08 -2.97
CA ALA A 122 -7.70 3.13 -2.87
C ALA A 122 -8.08 2.56 -4.26
N VAL A 123 -8.16 3.41 -5.29
CA VAL A 123 -8.36 2.97 -6.68
C VAL A 123 -7.20 2.08 -7.17
N VAL A 124 -5.95 2.43 -6.84
CA VAL A 124 -4.79 1.58 -7.17
C VAL A 124 -4.91 0.22 -6.50
N SER A 125 -5.33 0.19 -5.24
CA SER A 125 -5.46 -1.03 -4.43
C SER A 125 -6.51 -1.99 -5.00
N VAL A 126 -7.70 -1.51 -5.34
CA VAL A 126 -8.74 -2.38 -5.94
C VAL A 126 -8.35 -2.89 -7.33
N ASN A 127 -7.58 -2.11 -8.11
CA ASN A 127 -7.08 -2.56 -9.40
C ASN A 127 -5.97 -3.62 -9.24
N VAL A 128 -5.07 -3.47 -8.26
CA VAL A 128 -4.07 -4.49 -7.92
C VAL A 128 -4.76 -5.77 -7.48
N MET A 129 -5.77 -5.66 -6.62
CA MET A 129 -6.54 -6.81 -6.13
C MET A 129 -7.18 -7.59 -7.27
N LYS A 130 -7.77 -6.89 -8.24
CA LYS A 130 -8.34 -7.55 -9.42
C LYS A 130 -7.31 -8.38 -10.19
N VAL A 131 -6.09 -7.85 -10.36
CA VAL A 131 -4.99 -8.60 -10.99
C VAL A 131 -4.59 -9.79 -10.13
N LEU A 132 -4.46 -9.62 -8.81
CA LEU A 132 -4.12 -10.73 -7.92
C LEU A 132 -5.16 -11.84 -7.93
N GLN A 133 -6.45 -11.49 -7.98
CA GLN A 133 -7.54 -12.47 -8.09
C GLN A 133 -7.51 -13.25 -9.39
N SER A 134 -7.05 -12.62 -10.50
CA SER A 134 -6.94 -13.31 -11.79
C SER A 134 -5.68 -14.16 -11.92
N GLU A 135 -4.61 -13.82 -11.19
CA GLU A 135 -3.30 -14.48 -11.32
C GLU A 135 -3.02 -15.53 -10.24
N LEU A 136 -3.71 -15.42 -9.09
CA LEU A 136 -3.56 -16.38 -8.00
C LEU A 136 -4.60 -17.48 -8.13
N ASP A 137 -4.12 -18.70 -8.31
CA ASP A 137 -4.94 -19.91 -8.45
C ASP A 137 -5.40 -20.42 -7.07
N TYR A 138 -6.34 -19.69 -6.44
CA TYR A 138 -7.01 -20.07 -5.19
C TYR A 138 -8.51 -20.02 -5.36
N GLU A 139 -9.18 -21.13 -5.03
CA GLU A 139 -10.64 -21.13 -4.92
C GLU A 139 -11.09 -20.20 -3.77
N ASN A 140 -12.07 -19.34 -4.03
CA ASN A 140 -12.67 -18.43 -3.05
C ASN A 140 -11.66 -17.45 -2.38
N LEU A 141 -10.68 -16.94 -3.16
CA LEU A 141 -9.74 -15.94 -2.67
C LEU A 141 -10.46 -14.69 -2.16
N GLN A 142 -10.37 -14.43 -0.86
CA GLN A 142 -11.00 -13.28 -0.24
C GLN A 142 -10.10 -12.04 -0.32
N SER A 143 -10.72 -10.86 -0.35
CA SER A 143 -10.02 -9.58 -0.44
C SER A 143 -10.35 -8.72 0.77
N VAL A 144 -9.33 -8.18 1.41
CA VAL A 144 -9.44 -7.29 2.57
C VAL A 144 -8.58 -6.06 2.34
N TYR A 145 -9.11 -4.86 2.64
CA TYR A 145 -8.43 -3.59 2.45
C TYR A 145 -8.27 -2.87 3.79
N TYR A 146 -7.10 -2.28 4.00
CA TYR A 146 -6.74 -1.56 5.22
C TYR A 146 -6.24 -0.16 4.90
N THR A 147 -6.79 0.83 5.59
CA THR A 147 -6.37 2.23 5.50
C THR A 147 -6.53 2.90 6.87
N ASP A 148 -5.71 3.89 7.16
CA ASP A 148 -5.87 4.77 8.32
C ASP A 148 -6.79 5.96 8.02
N SER A 149 -7.23 6.11 6.76
CA SER A 149 -8.14 7.15 6.33
C SER A 149 -9.60 6.84 6.66
N GLU A 150 -10.14 7.48 7.70
CA GLU A 150 -11.57 7.45 7.99
C GLU A 150 -12.42 8.04 6.83
N VAL A 151 -11.82 8.94 6.04
CA VAL A 151 -12.47 9.55 4.87
C VAL A 151 -12.72 8.52 3.77
N VAL A 152 -11.76 7.66 3.47
CA VAL A 152 -11.91 6.59 2.47
C VAL A 152 -12.99 5.61 2.92
N ILE A 153 -12.95 5.16 4.19
CA ILE A 153 -13.95 4.26 4.75
C ILE A 153 -15.35 4.89 4.69
N GLY A 154 -15.45 6.17 5.07
CA GLY A 154 -16.72 6.90 5.01
C GLY A 154 -17.25 7.06 3.58
N TYR A 155 -16.39 7.27 2.59
CA TYR A 155 -16.80 7.39 1.20
C TYR A 155 -17.23 6.04 0.60
N THR A 156 -16.59 4.96 0.96
CA THR A 156 -16.97 3.62 0.48
C THR A 156 -18.30 3.16 1.07
N SER A 157 -18.61 3.54 2.32
CA SER A 157 -19.80 3.10 3.06
C SER A 157 -21.04 3.99 2.84
N ASN A 158 -20.91 5.23 2.38
CA ASN A 158 -22.02 6.20 2.30
C ASN A 158 -22.63 6.28 0.91
N GLU A 159 -23.75 5.63 0.67
CA GLU A 159 -24.46 5.59 -0.62
C GLU A 159 -25.28 6.85 -0.92
N ALA A 160 -25.67 7.61 0.10
CA ALA A 160 -26.63 8.72 -0.04
C ALA A 160 -26.01 10.05 -0.48
N ARG A 161 -24.68 10.18 -0.48
CA ARG A 161 -23.99 11.47 -0.73
C ARG A 161 -23.68 11.69 -2.20
N ARG A 162 -23.99 12.88 -2.70
CA ARG A 162 -23.48 13.36 -3.99
C ARG A 162 -22.07 13.93 -3.78
N PHE A 163 -21.12 13.42 -4.54
CA PHE A 163 -19.72 13.83 -4.50
C PHE A 163 -19.37 14.71 -5.69
N HIS A 164 -18.36 15.55 -5.53
CA HIS A 164 -17.73 16.23 -6.67
C HIS A 164 -17.26 15.19 -7.70
N VAL A 165 -17.29 15.53 -8.99
CA VAL A 165 -16.99 14.59 -10.10
C VAL A 165 -15.70 13.79 -9.87
N TYR A 166 -14.62 14.44 -9.43
CA TYR A 166 -13.34 13.76 -9.15
C TYR A 166 -13.45 12.67 -8.07
N VAL A 167 -14.13 12.99 -6.96
CA VAL A 167 -14.36 12.06 -5.85
C VAL A 167 -15.37 11.00 -6.26
N GLY A 168 -16.49 11.41 -6.88
CA GLY A 168 -17.56 10.52 -7.31
C GLY A 168 -17.07 9.38 -8.23
N ASN A 169 -16.27 9.73 -9.24
CA ASN A 169 -15.73 8.73 -10.17
C ASN A 169 -14.82 7.70 -9.46
N ARG A 170 -14.03 8.13 -8.47
CA ARG A 170 -13.16 7.21 -7.70
C ARG A 170 -13.94 6.33 -6.75
N VAL A 171 -14.87 6.91 -6.02
CA VAL A 171 -15.76 6.19 -5.11
C VAL A 171 -16.56 5.13 -5.89
N GLN A 172 -17.12 5.50 -7.05
CA GLN A 172 -17.83 4.56 -7.91
C GLN A 172 -16.91 3.42 -8.37
N HIS A 173 -15.68 3.76 -8.84
CA HIS A 173 -14.71 2.76 -9.27
C HIS A 173 -14.33 1.77 -8.16
N ILE A 174 -14.22 2.25 -6.91
CA ILE A 174 -13.93 1.42 -5.74
C ILE A 174 -15.12 0.50 -5.45
N ARG A 175 -16.35 1.04 -5.43
CA ARG A 175 -17.57 0.28 -5.17
C ARG A 175 -17.89 -0.79 -6.21
N ASP A 176 -17.58 -0.53 -7.48
CA ASP A 176 -17.73 -1.50 -8.56
C ASP A 176 -16.82 -2.74 -8.40
N ARG A 177 -15.80 -2.65 -7.51
CA ARG A 177 -14.74 -3.66 -7.35
C ARG A 177 -14.57 -4.18 -5.94
N SER A 178 -15.27 -3.61 -4.97
CA SER A 178 -15.18 -4.00 -3.56
C SER A 178 -16.46 -3.68 -2.81
N ASN A 179 -16.72 -4.43 -1.74
CA ASN A 179 -17.81 -4.16 -0.81
C ASN A 179 -17.32 -3.34 0.38
N PRO A 180 -18.15 -2.45 0.94
CA PRO A 180 -17.78 -1.66 2.13
C PRO A 180 -17.31 -2.52 3.32
N GLN A 181 -17.79 -3.76 3.43
CA GLN A 181 -17.43 -4.70 4.49
C GLN A 181 -16.00 -5.20 4.40
N GLN A 182 -15.36 -5.09 3.23
CA GLN A 182 -13.96 -5.47 3.01
C GLN A 182 -12.97 -4.39 3.45
N TRP A 183 -13.47 -3.19 3.82
CA TRP A 183 -12.65 -2.05 4.20
C TRP A 183 -12.59 -1.89 5.71
N HIS A 184 -11.36 -1.88 6.23
CA HIS A 184 -11.07 -1.78 7.65
C HIS A 184 -10.13 -0.63 7.95
N HIS A 185 -10.35 0.01 9.09
CA HIS A 185 -9.40 0.99 9.61
C HIS A 185 -8.24 0.28 10.28
N VAL A 186 -7.02 0.69 9.97
CA VAL A 186 -5.79 0.27 10.65
C VAL A 186 -5.09 1.51 11.19
N PRO A 187 -4.59 1.51 12.45
CA PRO A 187 -3.76 2.62 12.94
C PRO A 187 -2.50 2.77 12.08
N GLY A 188 -2.05 4.01 11.80
CA GLY A 188 -0.88 4.27 10.95
C GLY A 188 0.38 3.51 11.40
N LYS A 189 0.61 3.38 12.74
CA LYS A 189 1.73 2.58 13.27
C LYS A 189 1.71 1.10 12.85
N ASP A 190 0.53 0.55 12.52
CA ASP A 190 0.33 -0.84 12.12
C ASP A 190 0.11 -0.96 10.58
N ASN A 191 0.16 0.18 9.85
CA ASN A 191 -0.01 0.23 8.40
C ASN A 191 1.33 0.13 7.67
N PRO A 192 1.71 -1.01 7.06
CA PRO A 192 2.97 -1.14 6.34
C PRO A 192 3.03 -0.28 5.06
N ALA A 193 1.90 0.21 4.55
CA ALA A 193 1.88 1.07 3.38
C ALA A 193 2.45 2.48 3.63
N ASP A 194 2.59 2.89 4.90
CA ASP A 194 3.29 4.13 5.29
C ASP A 194 4.73 4.15 4.76
N GLU A 195 5.45 3.02 4.83
CA GLU A 195 6.79 2.88 4.27
C GLU A 195 6.83 3.19 2.77
N ALA A 196 5.78 2.78 2.05
CA ALA A 196 5.69 2.97 0.61
C ALA A 196 5.19 4.37 0.19
N SER A 197 4.55 5.12 1.08
CA SER A 197 4.05 6.48 0.85
C SER A 197 5.04 7.56 1.29
N CYS A 198 5.80 7.30 2.37
CA CYS A 198 6.73 8.25 2.99
C CYS A 198 8.16 8.12 2.48
N SER A 199 8.51 7.02 1.83
CA SER A 199 9.86 6.56 1.47
C SER A 199 10.68 6.05 2.66
N LEU A 200 11.52 5.08 2.38
CA LEU A 200 12.42 4.47 3.35
C LEU A 200 13.80 4.30 2.73
N THR A 201 14.86 4.42 3.52
CA THR A 201 16.21 4.09 3.04
C THR A 201 16.42 2.56 3.06
N ALA A 202 17.44 2.07 2.37
CA ALA A 202 17.63 0.63 2.21
C ALA A 202 17.96 -0.07 3.54
N SER A 203 18.73 0.57 4.44
CA SER A 203 19.14 -0.04 5.72
C SER A 203 17.95 -0.31 6.66
N PRO A 204 17.03 0.61 6.95
CA PRO A 204 15.80 0.32 7.67
C PRO A 204 14.93 -0.73 6.98
N LEU A 205 14.79 -0.69 5.66
CA LEU A 205 13.96 -1.64 4.91
C LEU A 205 14.38 -3.09 5.16
N LEU A 206 15.69 -3.37 5.24
CA LEU A 206 16.23 -4.72 5.47
C LEU A 206 15.79 -5.32 6.81
N ASN A 207 15.49 -4.48 7.80
CA ASN A 207 15.13 -4.88 9.16
C ASN A 207 13.64 -4.69 9.46
N ASP A 208 12.87 -4.17 8.53
CA ASP A 208 11.44 -3.91 8.72
C ASP A 208 10.63 -5.20 8.50
N LYS A 209 10.38 -5.92 9.60
CA LYS A 209 9.56 -7.13 9.59
C LYS A 209 8.13 -6.85 9.14
N ARG A 210 7.56 -5.72 9.55
CA ARG A 210 6.19 -5.31 9.18
C ARG A 210 6.06 -5.17 7.68
N TRP A 211 7.06 -4.57 7.01
CA TRP A 211 7.08 -4.46 5.55
C TRP A 211 7.29 -5.81 4.86
N LEU A 212 8.27 -6.61 5.36
CA LEU A 212 8.68 -7.85 4.68
C LEU A 212 7.70 -9.01 4.88
N SER A 213 7.09 -9.10 6.07
CA SER A 213 6.27 -10.23 6.49
C SER A 213 4.82 -9.88 6.78
N GLY A 214 4.43 -8.60 6.63
CA GLY A 214 3.13 -8.08 7.04
C GLY A 214 3.04 -7.82 8.55
N PRO A 215 2.01 -7.08 8.99
CA PRO A 215 1.73 -6.81 10.39
C PRO A 215 1.48 -8.09 11.19
N ASP A 216 1.83 -8.06 12.49
CA ASP A 216 1.76 -9.22 13.38
C ASP A 216 0.35 -9.82 13.45
N PHE A 217 -0.70 -9.00 13.42
CA PHE A 217 -2.08 -9.49 13.47
C PHE A 217 -2.48 -10.41 12.29
N LEU A 218 -1.77 -10.36 11.16
CA LEU A 218 -2.01 -11.29 10.04
C LEU A 218 -1.54 -12.70 10.35
N TRP A 219 -0.68 -12.88 11.35
CA TRP A 219 -0.14 -14.18 11.77
C TRP A 219 -0.99 -14.83 12.86
N GLU A 220 -1.98 -14.14 13.40
CA GLU A 220 -2.92 -14.69 14.38
C GLU A 220 -3.95 -15.59 13.68
N ASN A 221 -4.45 -16.62 14.41
CA ASN A 221 -5.46 -17.54 13.88
C ASN A 221 -6.76 -16.81 13.51
N ASP A 222 -7.20 -15.91 14.39
CA ASP A 222 -8.33 -15.02 14.15
C ASP A 222 -7.79 -13.60 13.91
N VAL A 223 -7.94 -13.09 12.70
CA VAL A 223 -7.64 -11.69 12.42
C VAL A 223 -8.63 -10.85 13.25
N PRO A 224 -8.16 -10.07 14.24
CA PRO A 224 -9.05 -9.33 15.10
C PRO A 224 -9.95 -8.42 14.28
N PRO A 225 -11.24 -8.29 14.60
CA PRO A 225 -12.11 -7.33 13.95
C PRO A 225 -11.58 -5.93 14.26
N LEU A 226 -10.74 -5.38 13.36
CA LEU A 226 -10.22 -4.03 13.46
C LEU A 226 -11.42 -3.08 13.51
N SER A 227 -11.55 -2.34 14.60
CA SER A 227 -12.73 -1.62 15.00
C SER A 227 -13.30 -0.75 13.89
N LYS A 228 -14.58 -0.94 13.57
CA LYS A 228 -15.40 0.08 12.91
C LYS A 228 -15.52 1.23 13.93
N LYS A 229 -14.59 2.21 13.89
CA LYS A 229 -14.80 3.43 14.65
C LYS A 229 -16.08 4.09 14.15
N ASN A 230 -16.96 4.42 15.08
CA ASN A 230 -18.29 4.94 14.82
C ASN A 230 -18.29 6.11 13.81
N THR A 231 -19.15 6.00 12.84
CA THR A 231 -19.45 6.94 11.75
C THR A 231 -19.94 8.35 12.23
N SER A 232 -19.80 8.71 13.49
CA SER A 232 -20.28 9.97 14.03
C SER A 232 -19.48 11.22 13.60
N LEU A 233 -18.27 11.08 13.07
CA LEU A 233 -17.43 12.20 12.63
C LEU A 233 -17.76 12.73 11.22
N LEU A 234 -18.56 11.99 10.45
CA LEU A 234 -18.94 12.35 9.07
C LEU A 234 -19.95 13.50 8.97
N MET A 235 -20.49 14.00 10.09
CA MET A 235 -21.41 15.12 10.09
C MET A 235 -20.72 16.50 10.07
N MET A 236 -19.42 16.61 10.24
CA MET A 236 -18.70 17.88 10.38
C MET A 236 -17.97 18.36 9.10
N LEU A 237 -17.99 17.62 8.01
CA LEU A 237 -17.45 18.11 6.72
C LEU A 237 -18.59 18.65 5.86
N LYS A 238 -19.07 19.82 6.22
CA LYS A 238 -19.90 20.69 5.36
C LYS A 238 -19.04 21.47 4.40
#